data_cf83dcf94d6947fcf16396773711bf9b
#
_entry.id   cf83dcf94d6947fcf16396773711bf9b
#
_cell.length_a   1.000
_cell.length_b   1.000
_cell.length_c   1.000
_cell.angle_alpha   90.00
_cell.angle_beta   90.00
_cell.angle_gamma   90.00
#
_symmetry.space_group_name_H-M   'P 1'
#
loop_
_entity.id
_entity.type
_entity.pdbx_description
1 polymer ?
#
loop_
_entity_poly.entity_id
_entity_poly.type
_entity_poly.pdbx_seq_one_letter_code
_entity_poly.pdbx_strand_id
1 'polypeptide(L)'
;NHYTVLEENKELNSSSIILYSYINLKERVVLFDSKTFTEKFEISSYSFSKDEQSLLLETLVDPIYRRSKQGIYWIYNLKSKELQKLRDEKVQEPSFSPDGKNVAYVYRRNIYVKNLVTKATRQLTFDGDYQTINGITDWVYEEEFGFVRAFHWSPDSKKIVFMRFDESKVPIFSMGIYGKDTYPFPYMFRYPKAGETNA
;
A
#
# COMPACT_ATOMS: atom_id res chain seq x y z
N ASN A 1 13.43 20.24 -11.00
CA ASN A 1 14.02 20.01 -12.34
C ASN A 1 14.57 18.60 -12.54
N HIS A 2 14.07 17.62 -11.75
CA HIS A 2 14.46 16.21 -11.83
C HIS A 2 13.22 15.29 -11.89
N TYR A 3 13.43 14.09 -12.36
CA TYR A 3 12.44 12.99 -12.31
C TYR A 3 13.15 11.70 -11.90
N THR A 4 12.37 10.73 -11.44
CA THR A 4 12.90 9.43 -11.06
C THR A 4 12.31 8.33 -11.94
N VAL A 5 13.11 7.30 -12.20
CA VAL A 5 12.74 6.11 -12.96
C VAL A 5 13.03 4.87 -12.14
N LEU A 6 12.09 3.93 -12.13
CA LEU A 6 12.30 2.58 -11.63
C LEU A 6 12.87 1.74 -12.78
N GLU A 7 14.09 1.26 -12.61
CA GLU A 7 14.75 0.35 -13.54
C GLU A 7 14.76 -1.06 -12.96
N GLU A 8 14.29 -2.02 -13.73
CA GLU A 8 14.26 -3.43 -13.36
C GLU A 8 15.37 -4.21 -14.08
N ASN A 9 16.04 -5.09 -13.38
CA ASN A 9 16.97 -6.06 -13.96
C ASN A 9 16.47 -7.47 -13.65
N LYS A 10 15.79 -8.07 -14.62
CA LYS A 10 15.18 -9.41 -14.50
C LYS A 10 16.19 -10.52 -14.32
N GLU A 11 17.39 -10.41 -14.93
CA GLU A 11 18.44 -11.42 -14.83
C GLU A 11 19.01 -11.51 -13.40
N LEU A 12 19.07 -10.37 -12.71
CA LEU A 12 19.60 -10.26 -11.36
C LEU A 12 18.52 -10.20 -10.28
N ASN A 13 17.25 -10.26 -10.67
CA ASN A 13 16.10 -10.11 -9.79
C ASN A 13 16.26 -8.88 -8.87
N SER A 14 16.48 -7.71 -9.49
CA SER A 14 16.82 -6.50 -8.75
C SER A 14 16.20 -5.27 -9.39
N SER A 15 15.97 -4.23 -8.57
CA SER A 15 15.42 -2.95 -9.00
C SER A 15 16.28 -1.80 -8.50
N SER A 16 16.36 -0.74 -9.30
CA SER A 16 17.06 0.50 -8.95
C SER A 16 16.15 1.71 -9.18
N ILE A 17 16.21 2.70 -8.31
CA ILE A 17 15.53 3.98 -8.48
C ILE A 17 16.58 5.02 -8.83
N ILE A 18 16.43 5.61 -10.01
CA ILE A 18 17.41 6.52 -10.60
C ILE A 18 16.80 7.91 -10.71
N LEU A 19 17.53 8.91 -10.28
CA LEU A 19 17.23 10.32 -10.46
C LEU A 19 17.92 10.85 -11.73
N TYR A 20 17.15 11.48 -12.59
CA TYR A 20 17.60 12.13 -13.81
C TYR A 20 17.29 13.62 -13.78
N SER A 21 18.16 14.42 -14.41
CA SER A 21 17.95 15.87 -14.58
C SER A 21 17.27 16.16 -15.92
N TYR A 22 16.26 17.03 -15.93
CA TYR A 22 15.70 17.59 -17.16
C TYR A 22 16.63 18.57 -17.88
N ILE A 23 17.58 19.13 -17.14
CA ILE A 23 18.50 20.16 -17.66
C ILE A 23 19.78 19.50 -18.17
N ASN A 24 20.33 18.57 -17.40
CA ASN A 24 21.55 17.85 -17.75
C ASN A 24 21.25 16.37 -17.98
N LEU A 25 20.98 15.99 -19.22
CA LEU A 25 20.58 14.62 -19.59
C LEU A 25 21.67 13.55 -19.30
N LYS A 26 22.91 13.96 -18.99
CA LYS A 26 23.99 13.05 -18.58
C LYS A 26 24.02 12.83 -17.07
N GLU A 27 23.31 13.63 -16.31
CA GLU A 27 23.23 13.50 -14.85
C GLU A 27 22.31 12.33 -14.49
N ARG A 28 22.91 11.33 -13.85
CA ARG A 28 22.25 10.09 -13.40
C ARG A 28 22.73 9.78 -12.00
N VAL A 29 21.82 9.80 -11.03
CA VAL A 29 22.12 9.50 -9.63
C VAL A 29 21.29 8.30 -9.16
N VAL A 30 21.96 7.27 -8.65
CA VAL A 30 21.30 6.11 -8.06
C VAL A 30 20.83 6.48 -6.65
N LEU A 31 19.52 6.57 -6.46
CA LEU A 31 18.91 6.84 -5.16
C LEU A 31 18.82 5.56 -4.33
N PHE A 32 18.42 4.46 -4.96
CA PHE A 32 18.27 3.15 -4.36
C PHE A 32 18.71 2.06 -5.35
N ASP A 33 19.36 1.01 -4.83
CA ASP A 33 19.66 -0.20 -5.60
C ASP A 33 19.49 -1.43 -4.69
N SER A 34 18.54 -2.31 -5.04
CA SER A 34 18.23 -3.49 -4.24
C SER A 34 19.39 -4.50 -4.18
N LYS A 35 20.37 -4.44 -5.12
CA LYS A 35 21.57 -5.27 -5.10
C LYS A 35 22.46 -5.03 -3.87
N THR A 36 22.38 -3.85 -3.28
CA THR A 36 23.20 -3.48 -2.11
C THR A 36 22.74 -4.14 -0.82
N PHE A 37 21.58 -4.82 -0.84
CA PHE A 37 20.99 -5.47 0.32
C PHE A 37 21.06 -7.00 0.19
N THR A 38 21.10 -7.68 1.33
CA THR A 38 21.16 -9.14 1.41
C THR A 38 19.87 -9.78 0.85
N GLU A 39 18.73 -9.18 1.16
CA GLU A 39 17.43 -9.57 0.59
C GLU A 39 17.31 -8.93 -0.80
N LYS A 40 17.35 -9.77 -1.84
CA LYS A 40 17.07 -9.33 -3.20
C LYS A 40 15.54 -9.30 -3.39
N PHE A 41 15.03 -8.20 -3.92
CA PHE A 41 13.61 -8.07 -4.23
C PHE A 41 13.39 -7.12 -5.41
N GLU A 42 12.31 -7.39 -6.13
CA GLU A 42 11.81 -6.51 -7.17
C GLU A 42 10.85 -5.49 -6.56
N ILE A 43 10.98 -4.25 -6.97
CA ILE A 43 10.10 -3.16 -6.56
C ILE A 43 8.98 -3.04 -7.60
N SER A 44 7.73 -3.19 -7.16
CA SER A 44 6.56 -2.99 -8.02
C SER A 44 6.21 -1.50 -8.16
N SER A 45 6.38 -0.73 -7.09
CA SER A 45 6.18 0.72 -7.08
C SER A 45 6.92 1.38 -5.91
N TYR A 46 7.02 2.71 -5.94
CA TYR A 46 7.59 3.48 -4.85
C TYR A 46 6.94 4.85 -4.71
N SER A 47 7.07 5.44 -3.53
CA SER A 47 6.69 6.82 -3.28
C SER A 47 7.67 7.49 -2.32
N PHE A 48 7.79 8.82 -2.43
CA PHE A 48 8.60 9.62 -1.52
C PHE A 48 7.81 10.07 -0.29
N SER A 49 8.52 10.26 0.82
CA SER A 49 8.02 11.11 1.91
C SER A 49 7.92 12.56 1.42
N LYS A 50 7.11 13.40 2.09
CA LYS A 50 6.88 14.78 1.68
C LYS A 50 8.16 15.63 1.63
N ASP A 51 9.12 15.33 2.49
CA ASP A 51 10.44 15.98 2.56
C ASP A 51 11.47 15.37 1.60
N GLU A 52 11.06 14.34 0.82
CA GLU A 52 11.89 13.58 -0.13
C GLU A 52 13.13 12.92 0.52
N GLN A 53 13.12 12.69 1.85
CA GLN A 53 14.23 12.05 2.55
C GLN A 53 14.08 10.54 2.66
N SER A 54 12.90 10.01 2.41
CA SER A 54 12.61 8.58 2.51
C SER A 54 11.79 8.08 1.33
N LEU A 55 12.01 6.82 0.98
CA LEU A 55 11.23 6.06 0.00
C LEU A 55 10.39 5.00 0.71
N LEU A 56 9.16 4.86 0.29
CA LEU A 56 8.30 3.73 0.58
C LEU A 56 8.31 2.83 -0.66
N LEU A 57 8.86 1.62 -0.52
CA LEU A 57 9.06 0.66 -1.59
C LEU A 57 8.02 -0.46 -1.47
N GLU A 58 7.33 -0.77 -2.55
CA GLU A 58 6.32 -1.83 -2.63
C GLU A 58 6.90 -3.08 -3.30
N THR A 59 6.68 -4.23 -2.69
CA THR A 59 7.16 -5.54 -3.18
C THR A 59 6.12 -6.63 -2.94
N LEU A 60 6.23 -7.77 -3.62
CA LEU A 60 5.41 -8.97 -3.42
C LEU A 60 3.90 -8.69 -3.39
N VAL A 61 3.42 -7.98 -4.41
CA VAL A 61 2.05 -7.49 -4.52
C VAL A 61 1.08 -8.60 -4.89
N ASP A 62 -0.04 -8.68 -4.15
CA ASP A 62 -1.22 -9.46 -4.52
C ASP A 62 -2.36 -8.49 -4.84
N PRO A 63 -2.99 -8.57 -6.01
CA PRO A 63 -4.23 -7.83 -6.29
C PRO A 63 -5.37 -8.40 -5.46
N ILE A 64 -6.30 -7.52 -5.03
CA ILE A 64 -7.53 -7.90 -4.32
C ILE A 64 -8.73 -7.72 -5.25
N TYR A 65 -8.95 -6.49 -5.71
CA TYR A 65 -9.93 -6.14 -6.73
C TYR A 65 -9.23 -5.39 -7.88
N ARG A 66 -9.94 -4.53 -8.60
CA ARG A 66 -9.40 -3.81 -9.74
C ARG A 66 -8.26 -2.85 -9.37
N ARG A 67 -8.34 -2.20 -8.22
CA ARG A 67 -7.39 -1.19 -7.74
C ARG A 67 -6.73 -1.58 -6.43
N SER A 68 -7.50 -2.22 -5.54
CA SER A 68 -7.00 -2.65 -4.24
C SER A 68 -6.01 -3.79 -4.36
N LYS A 69 -4.97 -3.69 -3.57
CA LYS A 69 -3.86 -4.64 -3.50
C LYS A 69 -3.28 -4.67 -2.10
N GLN A 70 -2.55 -5.71 -1.81
CA GLN A 70 -1.72 -5.81 -0.62
C GLN A 70 -0.30 -6.18 -1.00
N GLY A 71 0.67 -5.74 -0.24
CA GLY A 71 2.07 -5.99 -0.53
C GLY A 71 2.95 -5.92 0.71
N ILE A 72 4.19 -6.35 0.56
CA ILE A 72 5.25 -6.11 1.53
C ILE A 72 5.87 -4.75 1.22
N TYR A 73 5.99 -3.92 2.25
CA TYR A 73 6.53 -2.58 2.09
C TYR A 73 7.79 -2.39 2.92
N TRP A 74 8.72 -1.61 2.33
CA TRP A 74 9.98 -1.24 2.95
C TRP A 74 10.10 0.28 2.98
N ILE A 75 10.76 0.79 4.00
CA ILE A 75 11.11 2.20 4.12
C ILE A 75 12.62 2.31 3.98
N TYR A 76 13.07 3.12 3.02
CA TYR A 76 14.46 3.39 2.78
C TYR A 76 14.78 4.86 3.03
N ASN A 77 15.71 5.15 3.94
CA ASN A 77 16.17 6.50 4.21
C ASN A 77 17.31 6.86 3.25
N LEU A 78 17.14 7.91 2.46
CA LEU A 78 18.11 8.32 1.44
C LEU A 78 19.43 8.83 2.02
N LYS A 79 19.41 9.38 3.24
CA LYS A 79 20.61 9.90 3.91
C LYS A 79 21.39 8.83 4.65
N SER A 80 20.75 8.09 5.53
CA SER A 80 21.39 7.04 6.33
C SER A 80 21.61 5.74 5.56
N LYS A 81 20.94 5.57 4.40
CA LYS A 81 20.94 4.34 3.61
C LYS A 81 20.36 3.14 4.35
N GLU A 82 19.64 3.38 5.43
CA GLU A 82 18.97 2.33 6.20
C GLU A 82 17.70 1.87 5.48
N LEU A 83 17.57 0.56 5.34
CA LEU A 83 16.37 -0.11 4.85
C LEU A 83 15.68 -0.80 6.01
N GLN A 84 14.39 -0.56 6.21
CA GLN A 84 13.59 -1.23 7.22
C GLN A 84 12.27 -1.73 6.65
N LYS A 85 11.87 -2.92 7.04
CA LYS A 85 10.56 -3.47 6.69
C LYS A 85 9.45 -2.75 7.46
N LEU A 86 8.35 -2.39 6.78
CA LEU A 86 7.20 -1.77 7.44
C LEU A 86 6.53 -2.76 8.40
N ARG A 87 6.25 -3.98 7.88
CA ARG A 87 5.67 -5.11 8.60
C ARG A 87 6.06 -6.41 7.90
N ASP A 88 6.08 -7.55 8.60
CA ASP A 88 6.41 -8.85 8.00
C ASP A 88 5.30 -9.39 7.11
N GLU A 89 4.05 -9.07 7.43
CA GLU A 89 2.90 -9.46 6.63
C GLU A 89 2.55 -8.37 5.60
N LYS A 90 1.83 -8.79 4.55
CA LYS A 90 1.29 -7.86 3.54
C LYS A 90 0.30 -6.89 4.15
N VAL A 91 0.41 -5.63 3.76
CA VAL A 91 -0.46 -4.53 4.19
C VAL A 91 -1.04 -3.78 3.00
N GLN A 92 -2.04 -2.94 3.25
CA GLN A 92 -2.70 -2.13 2.24
C GLN A 92 -2.50 -0.64 2.52
N GLU A 93 -2.40 0.15 1.45
CA GLU A 93 -2.44 1.62 1.43
C GLU A 93 -1.51 2.32 2.43
N PRO A 94 -0.22 1.92 2.53
CA PRO A 94 0.68 2.64 3.43
C PRO A 94 0.91 4.09 2.97
N SER A 95 1.02 5.00 3.95
CA SER A 95 1.19 6.43 3.70
C SER A 95 2.05 7.08 4.76
N PHE A 96 3.07 7.84 4.35
CA PHE A 96 3.85 8.65 5.27
C PHE A 96 2.99 9.74 5.93
N SER A 97 3.28 10.04 7.20
CA SER A 97 2.82 11.28 7.81
C SER A 97 3.49 12.48 7.15
N PRO A 98 2.85 13.68 7.13
CA PRO A 98 3.42 14.87 6.52
C PRO A 98 4.82 15.26 7.02
N ASP A 99 5.16 14.91 8.27
CA ASP A 99 6.47 15.15 8.89
C ASP A 99 7.50 14.03 8.60
N GLY A 100 7.12 13.01 7.84
CA GLY A 100 7.99 11.88 7.45
C GLY A 100 8.38 10.92 8.58
N LYS A 101 7.86 11.10 9.82
CA LYS A 101 8.29 10.32 10.99
C LYS A 101 7.49 9.05 11.23
N ASN A 102 6.34 8.93 10.59
CA ASN A 102 5.45 7.79 10.76
C ASN A 102 4.94 7.29 9.41
N VAL A 103 4.53 6.03 9.37
CA VAL A 103 3.76 5.43 8.26
C VAL A 103 2.49 4.83 8.83
N ALA A 104 1.33 5.28 8.32
CA ALA A 104 0.05 4.64 8.58
C ALA A 104 -0.24 3.62 7.47
N TYR A 105 -0.90 2.52 7.82
CA TYR A 105 -1.29 1.47 6.88
C TYR A 105 -2.49 0.69 7.39
N VAL A 106 -3.13 -0.07 6.52
CA VAL A 106 -4.21 -0.99 6.90
C VAL A 106 -3.72 -2.43 6.87
N TYR A 107 -3.98 -3.14 7.96
CA TYR A 107 -3.75 -4.58 8.08
C TYR A 107 -4.97 -5.23 8.73
N ARG A 108 -5.48 -6.30 8.10
CA ARG A 108 -6.70 -6.99 8.54
C ARG A 108 -7.84 -6.03 8.86
N ARG A 109 -8.12 -5.10 7.92
CA ARG A 109 -9.19 -4.10 8.01
C ARG A 109 -9.11 -3.16 9.21
N ASN A 110 -7.92 -3.01 9.81
CA ASN A 110 -7.64 -2.07 10.89
C ASN A 110 -6.46 -1.17 10.55
N ILE A 111 -6.50 0.07 11.05
CA ILE A 111 -5.46 1.07 10.85
C ILE A 111 -4.37 0.91 11.90
N TYR A 112 -3.12 0.92 11.44
CA TYR A 112 -1.91 0.90 12.24
C TYR A 112 -1.02 2.08 11.90
N VAL A 113 -0.19 2.48 12.84
CA VAL A 113 0.86 3.50 12.63
C VAL A 113 2.18 2.95 13.16
N LYS A 114 3.20 2.97 12.32
CA LYS A 114 4.59 2.67 12.69
C LYS A 114 5.37 3.97 12.81
N ASN A 115 6.02 4.19 13.96
CA ASN A 115 7.00 5.27 14.12
C ASN A 115 8.34 4.82 13.56
N LEU A 116 8.92 5.59 12.66
CA LEU A 116 10.14 5.21 11.93
C LEU A 116 11.42 5.39 12.77
N VAL A 117 11.38 6.21 13.81
CA VAL A 117 12.51 6.44 14.72
C VAL A 117 12.55 5.37 15.81
N THR A 118 11.44 5.21 16.54
CA THR A 118 11.35 4.26 17.66
C THR A 118 11.09 2.83 17.22
N LYS A 119 10.72 2.61 15.95
CA LYS A 119 10.28 1.34 15.35
C LYS A 119 8.98 0.79 15.96
N ALA A 120 8.39 1.48 16.93
CA ALA A 120 7.15 1.06 17.59
C ALA A 120 5.96 1.14 16.63
N THR A 121 5.09 0.14 16.70
CA THR A 121 3.82 0.10 15.96
C THR A 121 2.66 0.19 16.93
N ARG A 122 1.68 1.05 16.61
CA ARG A 122 0.43 1.21 17.35
C ARG A 122 -0.76 0.91 16.47
N GLN A 123 -1.66 0.08 16.94
CA GLN A 123 -2.98 -0.11 16.32
C GLN A 123 -3.91 1.04 16.73
N LEU A 124 -4.71 1.56 15.80
CA LEU A 124 -5.63 2.68 16.04
C LEU A 124 -7.09 2.24 16.07
N THR A 125 -7.49 1.25 15.28
CA THR A 125 -8.84 0.70 15.23
C THR A 125 -8.80 -0.78 15.58
N PHE A 126 -9.87 -1.34 16.19
CA PHE A 126 -9.84 -2.69 16.76
C PHE A 126 -11.06 -3.53 16.36
N ASP A 127 -11.99 -2.94 15.63
CA ASP A 127 -13.28 -3.55 15.24
C ASP A 127 -13.32 -4.02 13.79
N GLY A 128 -12.19 -3.94 13.09
CA GLY A 128 -12.06 -4.45 11.72
C GLY A 128 -12.16 -5.98 11.69
N ASP A 129 -13.14 -6.48 10.94
CA ASP A 129 -13.43 -7.90 10.73
C ASP A 129 -13.95 -8.15 9.32
N TYR A 130 -14.63 -9.28 9.08
CA TYR A 130 -15.20 -9.63 7.77
C TYR A 130 -16.42 -8.75 7.38
N GLN A 131 -16.97 -7.95 8.29
CA GLN A 131 -18.10 -7.04 8.06
C GLN A 131 -17.73 -5.57 8.24
N THR A 132 -16.68 -5.27 8.97
CA THR A 132 -16.25 -3.90 9.29
C THR A 132 -14.90 -3.61 8.66
N ILE A 133 -14.82 -2.50 7.93
CA ILE A 133 -13.60 -2.07 7.26
C ILE A 133 -13.21 -0.68 7.76
N ASN A 134 -11.97 -0.50 8.19
CA ASN A 134 -11.43 0.78 8.62
C ASN A 134 -10.29 1.23 7.71
N GLY A 135 -10.40 2.44 7.15
CA GLY A 135 -9.32 3.10 6.44
C GLY A 135 -9.04 2.66 5.00
N ILE A 136 -9.78 1.68 4.49
CA ILE A 136 -9.86 1.34 3.07
C ILE A 136 -11.33 1.23 2.67
N THR A 137 -11.62 1.33 1.38
CA THR A 137 -12.99 1.25 0.87
C THR A 137 -13.49 -0.18 0.81
N ASP A 138 -14.82 -0.32 0.76
CA ASP A 138 -15.50 -1.51 0.30
C ASP A 138 -15.43 -1.62 -1.24
N TRP A 139 -15.99 -2.71 -1.80
CA TRP A 139 -15.99 -2.94 -3.24
C TRP A 139 -16.69 -1.83 -4.03
N VAL A 140 -17.84 -1.32 -3.55
CA VAL A 140 -18.63 -0.30 -4.26
C VAL A 140 -17.87 1.01 -4.36
N TYR A 141 -17.31 1.48 -3.26
CA TYR A 141 -16.54 2.74 -3.27
C TYR A 141 -15.26 2.63 -4.12
N GLU A 142 -14.62 1.47 -4.15
CA GLU A 142 -13.49 1.23 -5.05
C GLU A 142 -13.90 1.32 -6.52
N GLU A 143 -14.97 0.63 -6.93
CA GLU A 143 -15.41 0.56 -8.33
C GLU A 143 -16.05 1.84 -8.81
N GLU A 144 -16.97 2.44 -8.03
CA GLU A 144 -17.78 3.58 -8.46
C GLU A 144 -17.07 4.92 -8.24
N PHE A 145 -16.30 5.07 -7.17
CA PHE A 145 -15.61 6.32 -6.85
C PHE A 145 -14.10 6.29 -7.13
N GLY A 146 -13.54 5.14 -7.48
CA GLY A 146 -12.20 5.02 -8.01
C GLY A 146 -11.06 5.21 -7.03
N PHE A 147 -11.28 5.03 -5.72
CA PHE A 147 -10.24 5.12 -4.70
C PHE A 147 -10.26 3.92 -3.75
N VAL A 148 -9.13 3.64 -3.10
CA VAL A 148 -8.98 2.53 -2.14
C VAL A 148 -8.66 3.06 -0.76
N ARG A 149 -7.68 3.98 -0.65
CA ARG A 149 -7.31 4.56 0.64
C ARG A 149 -8.38 5.48 1.17
N ALA A 150 -8.99 5.10 2.28
CA ALA A 150 -10.05 5.82 2.96
C ALA A 150 -9.59 6.39 4.31
N PHE A 151 -8.32 6.81 4.39
CA PHE A 151 -7.78 7.56 5.52
C PHE A 151 -6.80 8.64 5.07
N HIS A 152 -6.69 9.71 5.85
CA HIS A 152 -5.75 10.79 5.60
C HIS A 152 -5.14 11.32 6.89
N TRP A 153 -3.85 11.68 6.83
CA TRP A 153 -3.18 12.39 7.90
C TRP A 153 -3.62 13.86 7.99
N SER A 154 -3.73 14.40 9.21
CA SER A 154 -3.80 15.85 9.39
C SER A 154 -2.48 16.51 8.99
N PRO A 155 -2.49 17.77 8.54
CA PRO A 155 -1.27 18.49 8.12
C PRO A 155 -0.19 18.57 9.20
N ASP A 156 -0.57 18.55 10.47
CA ASP A 156 0.33 18.56 11.64
C ASP A 156 0.83 17.16 12.05
N SER A 157 0.49 16.12 11.29
CA SER A 157 0.88 14.72 11.53
C SER A 157 0.36 14.10 12.84
N LYS A 158 -0.58 14.74 13.54
CA LYS A 158 -1.03 14.30 14.85
C LYS A 158 -2.31 13.47 14.84
N LYS A 159 -3.09 13.57 13.77
CA LYS A 159 -4.41 12.93 13.65
C LYS A 159 -4.52 12.19 12.32
N ILE A 160 -5.38 11.18 12.31
CA ILE A 160 -5.85 10.51 11.11
C ILE A 160 -7.37 10.61 11.08
N VAL A 161 -7.93 11.11 9.98
CA VAL A 161 -9.34 10.97 9.65
C VAL A 161 -9.48 9.74 8.77
N PHE A 162 -10.52 8.96 8.97
CA PHE A 162 -10.78 7.77 8.17
C PHE A 162 -12.26 7.49 7.99
N MET A 163 -12.60 6.75 6.96
CA MET A 163 -13.93 6.18 6.75
C MET A 163 -13.98 4.78 7.37
N ARG A 164 -15.12 4.48 7.98
CA ARG A 164 -15.46 3.15 8.50
C ARG A 164 -16.69 2.67 7.73
N PHE A 165 -16.58 1.50 7.13
CA PHE A 165 -17.66 0.85 6.40
C PHE A 165 -18.22 -0.30 7.23
N ASP A 166 -19.54 -0.37 7.32
CA ASP A 166 -20.27 -1.47 7.95
C ASP A 166 -21.01 -2.26 6.87
N GLU A 167 -20.41 -3.36 6.45
CA GLU A 167 -20.96 -4.25 5.45
C GLU A 167 -21.91 -5.32 6.04
N SER A 168 -22.30 -5.24 7.32
CA SER A 168 -23.07 -6.29 8.00
C SER A 168 -24.42 -6.57 7.31
N LYS A 169 -25.02 -5.54 6.70
CA LYS A 169 -26.29 -5.61 5.99
C LYS A 169 -26.15 -5.71 4.47
N VAL A 170 -24.94 -5.64 3.94
CA VAL A 170 -24.68 -5.77 2.50
C VAL A 170 -24.83 -7.24 2.09
N PRO A 171 -25.68 -7.57 1.09
CA PRO A 171 -25.86 -8.95 0.63
C PRO A 171 -24.57 -9.56 0.11
N ILE A 172 -24.43 -10.87 0.34
CA ILE A 172 -23.31 -11.65 -0.20
C ILE A 172 -23.70 -12.18 -1.59
N PHE A 173 -22.86 -11.90 -2.56
CA PHE A 173 -22.95 -12.44 -3.90
C PHE A 173 -21.95 -13.59 -4.08
N SER A 174 -22.41 -14.67 -4.73
CA SER A 174 -21.58 -15.82 -5.08
C SER A 174 -21.35 -15.86 -6.58
N MET A 175 -20.09 -15.89 -6.99
CA MET A 175 -19.67 -16.01 -8.38
C MET A 175 -18.82 -17.27 -8.57
N GLY A 176 -19.07 -18.03 -9.62
CA GLY A 176 -18.23 -19.18 -9.98
C GLY A 176 -16.94 -18.71 -10.65
N ILE A 177 -15.80 -19.05 -10.08
CA ILE A 177 -14.48 -18.81 -10.69
C ILE A 177 -14.02 -20.08 -11.40
N TYR A 178 -13.83 -19.99 -12.70
CA TYR A 178 -13.32 -21.07 -13.54
C TYR A 178 -11.78 -20.95 -13.59
N GLY A 179 -11.11 -21.81 -12.85
CA GLY A 179 -9.66 -21.93 -12.84
C GLY A 179 -9.15 -23.02 -13.79
N LYS A 180 -8.11 -23.75 -13.36
CA LYS A 180 -7.56 -24.91 -14.07
C LYS A 180 -8.29 -26.22 -13.75
N ASP A 181 -9.13 -26.21 -12.71
CA ASP A 181 -9.88 -27.38 -12.24
C ASP A 181 -11.11 -27.63 -13.11
N THR A 182 -11.62 -28.85 -13.08
CA THR A 182 -12.81 -29.27 -13.85
C THR A 182 -14.08 -28.54 -13.40
N TYR A 183 -14.17 -28.20 -12.13
CA TYR A 183 -15.33 -27.51 -11.54
C TYR A 183 -14.94 -26.13 -11.02
N PRO A 184 -15.83 -25.12 -11.19
CA PRO A 184 -15.61 -23.80 -10.61
C PRO A 184 -15.68 -23.85 -9.08
N PHE A 185 -14.93 -22.99 -8.42
CA PHE A 185 -15.10 -22.75 -6.99
C PHE A 185 -15.89 -21.46 -6.75
N PRO A 186 -16.73 -21.38 -5.69
CA PRO A 186 -17.49 -20.19 -5.38
C PRO A 186 -16.58 -19.10 -4.80
N TYR A 187 -16.60 -17.92 -5.42
CA TYR A 187 -16.03 -16.71 -4.86
C TYR A 187 -17.14 -15.86 -4.24
N MET A 188 -17.05 -15.65 -2.93
CA MET A 188 -18.06 -14.97 -2.14
C MET A 188 -17.58 -13.59 -1.75
N PHE A 189 -18.33 -12.53 -2.06
CA PHE A 189 -18.03 -11.17 -1.65
C PHE A 189 -19.30 -10.35 -1.45
N ARG A 190 -19.20 -9.26 -0.72
CA ARG A 190 -20.32 -8.37 -0.48
C ARG A 190 -20.55 -7.48 -1.68
N TYR A 191 -21.76 -7.57 -2.24
CA TYR A 191 -22.14 -6.90 -3.46
C TYR A 191 -23.60 -6.49 -3.43
N PRO A 192 -23.91 -5.19 -3.23
CA PRO A 192 -25.29 -4.73 -3.25
C PRO A 192 -25.77 -4.63 -4.70
N LYS A 193 -26.82 -5.35 -5.04
CA LYS A 193 -27.56 -5.11 -6.29
C LYS A 193 -28.42 -3.86 -6.16
N ALA A 194 -28.91 -3.34 -7.30
CA ALA A 194 -29.79 -2.19 -7.32
C ALA A 194 -31.00 -2.40 -6.39
N GLY A 195 -31.22 -1.44 -5.48
CA GLY A 195 -32.29 -1.50 -4.49
C GLY A 195 -31.94 -2.21 -3.18
N GLU A 196 -30.76 -2.83 -3.06
CA GLU A 196 -30.28 -3.46 -1.84
C GLU A 196 -29.48 -2.50 -0.96
N THR A 197 -29.28 -2.88 0.31
CA THR A 197 -28.52 -2.09 1.28
C THR A 197 -27.05 -2.05 0.91
N ASN A 198 -26.46 -0.86 0.92
CA ASN A 198 -25.02 -0.60 0.79
C ASN A 198 -24.40 -0.31 2.17
N ALA A 199 -23.02 -0.33 2.25
CA ALA A 199 -22.28 0.00 3.47
C ALA A 199 -22.35 1.48 3.84
#